data_000a0226638d231e4324f9629e64e319
#
_entry.id   000a0226638d231e4324f9629e64e319
#
_cell.length_a   1.000
_cell.length_b   1.000
_cell.length_c   1.000
_cell.angle_alpha   90.00
_cell.angle_beta   90.00
_cell.angle_gamma   90.00
#
_symmetry.space_group_name_H-M   'P 1'
#
loop_
_entity.id
_entity.type
_entity.pdbx_description
1 polymer ?
#
loop_
_entity_poly.entity_id
_entity_poly.type
_entity_poly.pdbx_seq_one_letter_code
_entity_poly.pdbx_strand_id
1 'polypeptide(L)'
;LKNYKRNGGIAVAVFGDAATANGQFHEGLNIAATQKLPLLLVCENNHLAGNVRSEFYMPVTYAWERAKGYGIQSGWVDGNNAEGVLEFARYAIDYVRRESRPFLLECDTTRLGKHKQGQGDLRTKEERETLALRDPLRGVAFPSGFTEGLEAEIERVIEKVQREPNPILPKS
;
A
#
# COMPACT_ATOMS: atom_id res chain seq x y z
N LEU A 1 -8.81 20.50 -9.96
CA LEU A 1 -8.94 20.79 -8.51
C LEU A 1 -10.30 21.42 -8.16
N LYS A 2 -10.77 22.48 -8.85
CA LYS A 2 -12.09 23.09 -8.60
C LYS A 2 -13.26 22.10 -8.78
N ASN A 3 -13.17 21.15 -9.69
CA ASN A 3 -14.23 20.18 -9.97
C ASN A 3 -14.32 19.07 -8.89
N TYR A 4 -13.21 18.64 -8.30
CA TYR A 4 -13.23 17.66 -7.20
C TYR A 4 -13.94 18.19 -5.96
N LYS A 5 -13.70 19.44 -5.58
CA LYS A 5 -14.39 20.08 -4.44
C LYS A 5 -15.91 20.22 -4.62
N ARG A 6 -16.41 20.25 -5.87
CA ARG A 6 -17.85 20.43 -6.16
C ARG A 6 -18.67 19.13 -6.03
N ASN A 7 -18.04 17.97 -6.20
CA ASN A 7 -18.76 16.69 -6.31
C ASN A 7 -18.60 15.78 -5.10
N GLY A 8 -17.97 16.24 -4.00
CA GLY A 8 -17.69 15.41 -2.84
C GLY A 8 -16.70 14.26 -3.11
N GLY A 9 -16.04 14.26 -4.27
CA GLY A 9 -15.01 13.29 -4.63
C GLY A 9 -13.73 13.52 -3.86
N ILE A 10 -12.99 12.45 -3.64
CA ILE A 10 -11.64 12.47 -3.07
C ILE A 10 -10.66 11.88 -4.08
N ALA A 11 -9.40 12.29 -3.99
CA ALA A 11 -8.32 11.57 -4.66
C ALA A 11 -7.70 10.56 -3.69
N VAL A 12 -7.22 9.43 -4.22
CA VAL A 12 -6.49 8.43 -3.46
C VAL A 12 -5.15 8.19 -4.13
N ALA A 13 -4.07 8.23 -3.36
CA ALA A 13 -2.73 7.89 -3.81
C ALA A 13 -2.19 6.75 -2.94
N VAL A 14 -1.84 5.61 -3.57
CA VAL A 14 -1.25 4.45 -2.89
C VAL A 14 0.23 4.37 -3.25
N PHE A 15 1.08 4.14 -2.26
CA PHE A 15 2.53 4.06 -2.45
C PHE A 15 3.19 3.24 -1.34
N GLY A 16 4.38 2.71 -1.62
CA GLY A 16 5.18 2.01 -0.61
C GLY A 16 6.01 2.98 0.26
N ASP A 17 6.45 2.51 1.40
CA ASP A 17 7.25 3.24 2.39
C ASP A 17 8.51 3.90 1.81
N ALA A 18 9.22 3.25 0.90
CA ALA A 18 10.40 3.81 0.25
C ALA A 18 10.12 5.12 -0.52
N ALA A 19 8.92 5.29 -1.07
CA ALA A 19 8.54 6.53 -1.75
C ALA A 19 8.57 7.74 -0.81
N THR A 20 8.42 7.53 0.49
CA THR A 20 8.44 8.61 1.49
C THR A 20 9.82 9.24 1.68
N ALA A 21 10.89 8.61 1.18
CA ALA A 21 12.24 9.19 1.17
C ALA A 21 12.51 10.08 -0.07
N ASN A 22 11.57 10.14 -1.01
CA ASN A 22 11.69 10.94 -2.23
C ASN A 22 11.26 12.39 -1.97
N GLY A 23 11.98 13.36 -2.55
CA GLY A 23 11.63 14.79 -2.44
C GLY A 23 10.22 15.11 -2.91
N GLN A 24 9.75 14.44 -3.98
CA GLN A 24 8.39 14.61 -4.50
C GLN A 24 7.29 14.27 -3.48
N PHE A 25 7.54 13.31 -2.58
CA PHE A 25 6.62 13.01 -1.49
C PHE A 25 6.46 14.22 -0.55
N HIS A 26 7.57 14.84 -0.17
CA HIS A 26 7.58 16.00 0.72
C HIS A 26 6.93 17.23 0.08
N GLU A 27 7.21 17.49 -1.18
CA GLU A 27 6.56 18.55 -1.95
C GLU A 27 5.06 18.31 -2.07
N GLY A 28 4.67 17.06 -2.39
CA GLY A 28 3.26 16.64 -2.48
C GLY A 28 2.50 16.84 -1.17
N LEU A 29 3.08 16.46 -0.02
CA LEU A 29 2.48 16.70 1.30
C LEU A 29 2.30 18.19 1.56
N ASN A 30 3.32 19.01 1.28
CA ASN A 30 3.26 20.45 1.48
C ASN A 30 2.15 21.09 0.63
N ILE A 31 2.05 20.72 -0.65
CA ILE A 31 1.00 21.22 -1.54
C ILE A 31 -0.38 20.76 -1.06
N ALA A 32 -0.52 19.48 -0.71
CA ALA A 32 -1.79 18.92 -0.26
C ALA A 32 -2.31 19.61 1.01
N ALA A 33 -1.42 19.84 1.97
CA ALA A 33 -1.74 20.52 3.22
C ALA A 33 -2.12 21.99 3.00
N THR A 34 -1.26 22.72 2.28
CA THR A 34 -1.44 24.16 2.03
C THR A 34 -2.71 24.45 1.24
N GLN A 35 -3.00 23.65 0.22
CA GLN A 35 -4.17 23.84 -0.63
C GLN A 35 -5.43 23.13 -0.08
N LYS A 36 -5.33 22.46 1.07
CA LYS A 36 -6.43 21.70 1.69
C LYS A 36 -7.08 20.76 0.69
N LEU A 37 -6.26 19.88 0.07
CA LEU A 37 -6.76 18.96 -0.93
C LEU A 37 -7.51 17.79 -0.28
N PRO A 38 -8.66 17.36 -0.82
CA PRO A 38 -9.34 16.16 -0.38
C PRO A 38 -8.59 14.91 -0.90
N LEU A 39 -7.47 14.60 -0.26
CA LEU A 39 -6.55 13.55 -0.68
C LEU A 39 -6.35 12.54 0.44
N LEU A 40 -6.65 11.28 0.15
CA LEU A 40 -6.25 10.14 0.97
C LEU A 40 -4.92 9.59 0.44
N LEU A 41 -3.91 9.63 1.29
CA LEU A 41 -2.60 9.05 1.06
C LEU A 41 -2.56 7.70 1.77
N VAL A 42 -2.33 6.61 1.04
CA VAL A 42 -2.22 5.26 1.60
C VAL A 42 -0.79 4.78 1.43
N CYS A 43 -0.10 4.60 2.55
CA CYS A 43 1.25 4.08 2.59
C CYS A 43 1.23 2.59 2.95
N GLU A 44 1.68 1.73 2.06
CA GLU A 44 1.92 0.31 2.34
C GLU A 44 3.36 0.16 2.84
N ASN A 45 3.53 0.12 4.17
CA ASN A 45 4.84 0.01 4.80
C ASN A 45 5.17 -1.45 5.11
N ASN A 46 6.09 -2.03 4.34
CA ASN A 46 6.62 -3.37 4.61
C ASN A 46 8.07 -3.32 5.13
N HIS A 47 8.56 -2.14 5.50
CA HIS A 47 9.89 -1.87 6.02
C HIS A 47 11.04 -2.27 5.08
N LEU A 48 10.78 -2.39 3.77
CA LEU A 48 11.76 -2.84 2.79
C LEU A 48 11.64 -2.09 1.45
N ALA A 49 12.68 -1.39 1.06
CA ALA A 49 12.86 -0.90 -0.31
C ALA A 49 13.64 -1.93 -1.13
N GLY A 50 12.94 -2.79 -1.88
CA GLY A 50 13.60 -3.94 -2.48
C GLY A 50 14.19 -4.86 -1.40
N ASN A 51 15.51 -4.87 -1.26
CA ASN A 51 16.22 -5.56 -0.18
C ASN A 51 16.86 -4.61 0.85
N VAL A 52 16.60 -3.31 0.77
CA VAL A 52 17.12 -2.34 1.73
C VAL A 52 16.12 -2.17 2.87
N ARG A 53 16.57 -2.33 4.10
CA ARG A 53 15.73 -2.14 5.29
C ARG A 53 15.38 -0.65 5.48
N SER A 54 14.19 -0.36 6.01
CA SER A 54 13.68 1.00 6.17
C SER A 54 14.58 1.90 7.03
N GLU A 55 15.31 1.35 7.99
CA GLU A 55 16.27 2.09 8.83
C GLU A 55 17.37 2.82 8.05
N PHE A 56 17.66 2.37 6.80
CA PHE A 56 18.66 3.01 5.94
C PHE A 56 18.13 4.20 5.12
N TYR A 57 16.80 4.40 5.04
CA TYR A 57 16.20 5.50 4.27
C TYR A 57 15.10 6.25 5.02
N MET A 58 14.67 5.75 6.17
CA MET A 58 13.69 6.41 7.03
C MET A 58 14.27 6.65 8.43
N PRO A 59 14.38 7.91 8.87
CA PRO A 59 14.84 8.24 10.23
C PRO A 59 13.74 8.00 11.29
N VAL A 60 12.51 7.75 10.86
CA VAL A 60 11.35 7.41 11.69
C VAL A 60 10.83 6.03 11.30
N THR A 61 10.28 5.29 12.25
CA THR A 61 9.78 3.93 12.00
C THR A 61 8.59 3.93 11.04
N TYR A 62 7.74 4.96 11.14
CA TYR A 62 6.49 5.04 10.41
C TYR A 62 6.39 6.33 9.57
N ALA A 63 5.88 6.19 8.36
CA ALA A 63 5.70 7.31 7.43
C ALA A 63 4.65 8.32 7.92
N TRP A 64 3.63 7.89 8.67
CA TRP A 64 2.60 8.77 9.21
C TRP A 64 3.15 9.84 10.16
N GLU A 65 4.29 9.57 10.81
CA GLU A 65 4.95 10.56 11.67
C GLU A 65 5.48 11.76 10.86
N ARG A 66 5.89 11.54 9.61
CA ARG A 66 6.32 12.63 8.71
C ARG A 66 5.17 13.56 8.35
N ALA A 67 3.97 13.02 8.16
CA ALA A 67 2.79 13.81 7.81
C ALA A 67 2.42 14.85 8.87
N LYS A 68 2.70 14.57 10.14
CA LYS A 68 2.49 15.52 11.25
C LYS A 68 3.25 16.83 11.06
N GLY A 69 4.46 16.77 10.49
CA GLY A 69 5.27 17.97 10.22
C GLY A 69 4.63 18.94 9.23
N TYR A 70 3.67 18.46 8.43
CA TYR A 70 2.89 19.24 7.47
C TYR A 70 1.49 19.62 8.00
N GLY A 71 1.17 19.28 9.25
CA GLY A 71 -0.16 19.48 9.82
C GLY A 71 -1.23 18.58 9.19
N ILE A 72 -0.83 17.44 8.59
CA ILE A 72 -1.73 16.46 7.99
C ILE A 72 -2.14 15.46 9.07
N GLN A 73 -3.47 15.25 9.19
CA GLN A 73 -3.99 14.17 10.04
C GLN A 73 -3.52 12.83 9.50
N SER A 74 -3.04 11.97 10.39
CA SER A 74 -2.40 10.72 9.98
C SER A 74 -2.48 9.68 11.09
N GLY A 75 -2.30 8.42 10.71
CA GLY A 75 -2.20 7.32 11.64
C GLY A 75 -1.86 6.02 10.92
N TRP A 76 -1.71 4.94 11.68
CA TRP A 76 -1.35 3.64 11.18
C TRP A 76 -2.30 2.54 11.66
N VAL A 77 -2.30 1.43 10.94
CA VAL A 77 -3.05 0.22 11.26
C VAL A 77 -2.21 -1.00 10.89
N ASP A 78 -2.43 -2.13 11.56
CA ASP A 78 -1.89 -3.41 11.11
C ASP A 78 -2.50 -3.78 9.74
N GLY A 79 -1.71 -3.64 8.69
CA GLY A 79 -2.11 -3.89 7.31
C GLY A 79 -2.38 -5.36 7.00
N ASN A 80 -2.05 -6.29 7.92
CA ASN A 80 -2.40 -7.70 7.80
C ASN A 80 -3.77 -8.03 8.43
N ASN A 81 -4.42 -7.05 9.09
CA ASN A 81 -5.77 -7.17 9.63
C ASN A 81 -6.77 -6.44 8.70
N ALA A 82 -7.44 -7.20 7.85
CA ALA A 82 -8.37 -6.65 6.85
C ALA A 82 -9.54 -5.86 7.47
N GLU A 83 -10.07 -6.30 8.61
CA GLU A 83 -11.16 -5.62 9.31
C GLU A 83 -10.68 -4.27 9.88
N GLY A 84 -9.52 -4.26 10.54
CA GLY A 84 -8.90 -3.03 11.05
C GLY A 84 -8.59 -2.03 9.94
N VAL A 85 -8.07 -2.51 8.79
CA VAL A 85 -7.82 -1.67 7.61
C VAL A 85 -9.14 -1.08 7.09
N LEU A 86 -10.21 -1.89 6.99
CA LEU A 86 -11.51 -1.42 6.52
C LEU A 86 -12.10 -0.34 7.42
N GLU A 87 -12.05 -0.53 8.74
CA GLU A 87 -12.54 0.45 9.71
C GLU A 87 -11.76 1.77 9.64
N PHE A 88 -10.44 1.68 9.62
CA PHE A 88 -9.60 2.88 9.60
C PHE A 88 -9.67 3.60 8.25
N ALA A 89 -9.77 2.86 7.14
CA ALA A 89 -9.99 3.45 5.83
C ALA A 89 -11.32 4.20 5.73
N ARG A 90 -12.41 3.67 6.30
CA ARG A 90 -13.69 4.36 6.39
C ARG A 90 -13.55 5.68 7.16
N TYR A 91 -12.94 5.64 8.33
CA TYR A 91 -12.68 6.84 9.12
C TYR A 91 -11.88 7.88 8.32
N ALA A 92 -10.79 7.47 7.67
CA ALA A 92 -9.93 8.36 6.89
C ALA A 92 -10.67 8.98 5.69
N ILE A 93 -11.48 8.18 4.97
CA ILE A 93 -12.31 8.65 3.85
C ILE A 93 -13.34 9.68 4.32
N ASP A 94 -14.03 9.40 5.42
CA ASP A 94 -15.04 10.31 5.97
C ASP A 94 -14.41 11.61 6.46
N TYR A 95 -13.23 11.54 7.08
CA TYR A 95 -12.45 12.72 7.44
C TYR A 95 -12.10 13.57 6.21
N VAL A 96 -11.51 12.96 5.17
CA VAL A 96 -11.12 13.66 3.94
C VAL A 96 -12.32 14.33 3.26
N ARG A 97 -13.47 13.65 3.22
CA ARG A 97 -14.69 14.22 2.64
C ARG A 97 -15.25 15.38 3.45
N ARG A 98 -15.37 15.21 4.75
CA ARG A 98 -15.97 16.20 5.66
C ARG A 98 -15.10 17.46 5.78
N GLU A 99 -13.81 17.27 6.02
CA GLU A 99 -12.89 18.35 6.30
C GLU A 99 -12.29 18.99 5.03
N SER A 100 -12.41 18.34 3.86
CA SER A 100 -11.71 18.71 2.63
C SER A 100 -10.21 18.93 2.88
N ARG A 101 -9.58 18.00 3.60
CA ARG A 101 -8.15 18.04 3.98
C ARG A 101 -7.50 16.68 3.70
N PRO A 102 -6.19 16.67 3.45
CA PRO A 102 -5.47 15.40 3.28
C PRO A 102 -5.44 14.59 4.57
N PHE A 103 -5.38 13.27 4.40
CA PHE A 103 -5.14 12.29 5.46
C PHE A 103 -4.08 11.29 4.97
N LEU A 104 -3.14 10.90 5.83
CA LEU A 104 -2.21 9.83 5.56
C LEU A 104 -2.55 8.62 6.43
N LEU A 105 -3.00 7.55 5.77
CA LEU A 105 -3.21 6.22 6.35
C LEU A 105 -2.00 5.36 6.04
N GLU A 106 -1.33 4.85 7.06
CA GLU A 106 -0.26 3.88 6.89
C GLU A 106 -0.74 2.49 7.28
N CYS A 107 -0.52 1.53 6.38
CA CYS A 107 -0.75 0.11 6.62
C CYS A 107 0.59 -0.57 6.87
N ASP A 108 0.83 -1.02 8.10
CA ASP A 108 2.02 -1.81 8.46
C ASP A 108 1.84 -3.23 7.95
N THR A 109 2.41 -3.51 6.80
CA THR A 109 2.23 -4.76 6.06
C THR A 109 3.42 -5.70 6.21
N THR A 110 3.24 -6.96 5.81
CA THR A 110 4.30 -7.95 5.81
C THR A 110 4.54 -8.47 4.40
N ARG A 111 5.74 -8.25 3.87
CA ARG A 111 6.13 -8.87 2.61
C ARG A 111 6.60 -10.30 2.86
N LEU A 112 5.79 -11.30 2.51
CA LEU A 112 6.10 -12.72 2.72
C LEU A 112 7.13 -13.24 1.71
N GLY A 113 7.05 -12.81 0.45
CA GLY A 113 7.90 -13.28 -0.63
C GLY A 113 9.11 -12.38 -0.92
N LYS A 114 9.89 -12.78 -1.92
CA LYS A 114 10.98 -11.99 -2.49
C LYS A 114 10.43 -10.74 -3.18
N HIS A 115 11.27 -9.72 -3.32
CA HIS A 115 10.86 -8.48 -4.01
C HIS A 115 10.52 -8.72 -5.49
N LYS A 116 11.36 -9.51 -6.17
CA LYS A 116 11.14 -9.91 -7.58
C LYS A 116 11.74 -11.27 -7.85
N GLN A 117 11.26 -11.92 -8.90
CA GLN A 117 11.80 -13.19 -9.38
C GLN A 117 13.30 -13.04 -9.73
N GLY A 118 14.10 -14.05 -9.41
CA GLY A 118 15.55 -14.07 -9.65
C GLY A 118 16.40 -13.25 -8.66
N GLN A 119 15.80 -12.44 -7.80
CA GLN A 119 16.52 -11.70 -6.76
C GLN A 119 16.66 -12.57 -5.49
N GLY A 120 17.83 -12.52 -4.85
CA GLY A 120 18.02 -13.08 -3.51
C GLY A 120 17.16 -12.39 -2.46
N ASP A 121 16.90 -13.09 -1.35
CA ASP A 121 16.25 -12.51 -0.17
C ASP A 121 17.31 -12.39 0.92
N LEU A 122 17.56 -11.16 1.39
CA LEU A 122 18.56 -10.90 2.42
C LEU A 122 18.08 -11.20 3.85
N ARG A 123 16.79 -11.50 4.00
CA ARG A 123 16.24 -11.91 5.30
C ARG A 123 16.69 -13.32 5.64
N THR A 124 17.00 -13.55 6.90
CA THR A 124 17.36 -14.88 7.38
C THR A 124 16.17 -15.84 7.30
N LYS A 125 16.43 -17.13 7.49
CA LYS A 125 15.37 -18.13 7.54
C LYS A 125 14.42 -17.86 8.72
N GLU A 126 14.98 -17.55 9.88
CA GLU A 126 14.25 -17.27 11.11
C GLU A 126 13.37 -16.02 10.97
N GLU A 127 13.88 -14.95 10.32
CA GLU A 127 13.10 -13.75 10.01
C GLU A 127 11.89 -14.09 9.12
N ARG A 128 12.09 -14.87 8.06
CA ARG A 128 11.00 -15.27 7.16
C ARG A 128 9.95 -16.14 7.85
N GLU A 129 10.39 -17.07 8.71
CA GLU A 129 9.47 -17.90 9.50
C GLU A 129 8.64 -17.06 10.46
N THR A 130 9.24 -16.07 11.11
CA THR A 130 8.54 -15.12 11.99
C THR A 130 7.53 -14.29 11.20
N LEU A 131 7.93 -13.77 10.04
CA LEU A 131 7.04 -12.98 9.18
C LEU A 131 5.88 -13.80 8.61
N ALA A 132 6.09 -15.10 8.34
CA ALA A 132 5.02 -15.98 7.89
C ALA A 132 3.91 -16.18 8.92
N LEU A 133 4.17 -15.90 10.21
CA LEU A 133 3.13 -15.89 11.24
C LEU A 133 2.15 -14.71 11.09
N ARG A 134 2.56 -13.66 10.38
CA ARG A 134 1.75 -12.47 10.10
C ARG A 134 1.00 -12.55 8.77
N ASP A 135 0.97 -13.70 8.12
CA ASP A 135 0.20 -13.89 6.89
C ASP A 135 -1.30 -13.60 7.17
N PRO A 136 -1.92 -12.63 6.48
CA PRO A 136 -3.33 -12.27 6.69
C PRO A 136 -4.30 -13.40 6.36
N LEU A 137 -3.88 -14.40 5.59
CA LEU A 137 -4.69 -15.59 5.26
C LEU A 137 -4.53 -16.72 6.28
N ARG A 138 -3.60 -16.58 7.22
CA ARG A 138 -3.35 -17.61 8.22
C ARG A 138 -4.56 -17.76 9.15
N GLY A 139 -5.11 -18.96 9.20
CA GLY A 139 -6.27 -19.28 10.04
C GLY A 139 -7.61 -18.86 9.45
N VAL A 140 -7.63 -18.33 8.22
CA VAL A 140 -8.88 -18.09 7.49
C VAL A 140 -9.41 -19.42 6.99
N ALA A 141 -10.64 -19.76 7.38
CA ALA A 141 -11.33 -20.91 6.85
C ALA A 141 -12.05 -20.53 5.55
N PHE A 142 -11.64 -21.12 4.44
CA PHE A 142 -12.33 -20.98 3.16
C PHE A 142 -13.33 -22.11 2.95
N PRO A 143 -14.43 -21.88 2.21
CA PRO A 143 -15.31 -22.96 1.79
C PRO A 143 -14.55 -24.04 1.00
N SER A 144 -15.00 -25.30 1.12
CA SER A 144 -14.38 -26.40 0.38
C SER A 144 -14.39 -26.13 -1.13
N GLY A 145 -13.26 -26.36 -1.78
CA GLY A 145 -13.08 -26.11 -3.21
C GLY A 145 -12.89 -24.66 -3.62
N PHE A 146 -12.92 -23.70 -2.69
CA PHE A 146 -12.76 -22.26 -3.00
C PHE A 146 -11.35 -21.94 -3.52
N THR A 147 -10.33 -22.42 -2.84
CA THR A 147 -8.92 -22.16 -3.19
C THR A 147 -8.55 -22.84 -4.52
N GLU A 148 -8.95 -24.08 -4.72
CA GLU A 148 -8.73 -24.82 -5.95
C GLU A 148 -9.44 -24.17 -7.15
N GLY A 149 -10.67 -23.68 -6.94
CA GLY A 149 -11.42 -22.96 -7.97
C GLY A 149 -10.76 -21.65 -8.36
N LEU A 150 -10.26 -20.89 -7.38
CA LEU A 150 -9.56 -19.64 -7.61
C LEU A 150 -8.21 -19.86 -8.33
N GLU A 151 -7.43 -20.85 -7.91
CA GLU A 151 -6.17 -21.24 -8.56
C GLU A 151 -6.39 -21.60 -10.03
N ALA A 152 -7.40 -22.43 -10.32
CA ALA A 152 -7.74 -22.81 -11.69
C ALA A 152 -8.18 -21.61 -12.55
N GLU A 153 -8.85 -20.61 -11.97
CA GLU A 153 -9.21 -19.38 -12.67
C GLU A 153 -7.99 -18.51 -12.96
N ILE A 154 -7.09 -18.35 -11.99
CA ILE A 154 -5.83 -17.62 -12.14
C ILE A 154 -4.98 -18.24 -13.25
N GLU A 155 -4.82 -19.57 -13.27
CA GLU A 155 -4.07 -20.27 -14.31
C GLU A 155 -4.67 -20.01 -15.70
N ARG A 156 -6.00 -20.08 -15.84
CA ARG A 156 -6.68 -19.76 -17.11
C ARG A 156 -6.40 -18.33 -17.59
N VAL A 157 -6.43 -17.36 -16.66
CA VAL A 157 -6.12 -15.95 -16.98
C VAL A 157 -4.68 -15.81 -17.42
N ILE A 158 -3.73 -16.43 -16.73
CA ILE A 158 -2.31 -16.42 -17.08
C ILE A 158 -2.09 -17.02 -18.47
N GLU A 159 -2.65 -18.19 -18.75
CA GLU A 159 -2.56 -18.82 -20.06
C GLU A 159 -3.14 -17.95 -21.18
N LYS A 160 -4.29 -17.33 -20.93
CA LYS A 160 -4.91 -16.42 -21.89
C LYS A 160 -3.99 -15.25 -22.23
N VAL A 161 -3.44 -14.59 -21.22
CA VAL A 161 -2.52 -13.44 -21.41
C VAL A 161 -1.24 -13.86 -22.12
N GLN A 162 -0.72 -15.05 -21.85
CA GLN A 162 0.48 -15.56 -22.53
C GLN A 162 0.23 -15.92 -24.02
N ARG A 163 -1.00 -16.31 -24.37
CA ARG A 163 -1.38 -16.65 -25.76
C ARG A 163 -1.76 -15.41 -26.58
N GLU A 164 -2.23 -14.35 -25.95
CA GLU A 164 -2.58 -13.12 -26.65
C GLU A 164 -1.32 -12.30 -26.98
N PRO A 165 -1.14 -11.88 -28.25
CA PRO A 165 -0.02 -11.02 -28.59
C PRO A 165 -0.12 -9.70 -27.81
N ASN A 166 0.96 -9.30 -27.15
CA ASN A 166 1.00 -8.06 -26.40
C ASN A 166 0.79 -6.87 -27.36
N PRO A 167 -0.33 -6.11 -27.26
CA PRO A 167 -0.64 -5.05 -28.19
C PRO A 167 0.34 -3.85 -28.09
N ILE A 168 1.19 -3.81 -27.07
CA ILE A 168 2.14 -2.72 -26.80
C ILE A 168 3.54 -3.02 -27.37
N LEU A 169 3.87 -4.29 -27.65
CA LEU A 169 5.16 -4.66 -28.24
C LEU A 169 5.06 -4.65 -29.77
N PRO A 170 5.97 -3.95 -30.47
CA PRO A 170 6.03 -4.04 -31.93
C PRO A 170 6.26 -5.51 -32.33
N LYS A 171 5.51 -5.97 -33.33
CA LYS A 171 5.76 -7.28 -33.95
C LYS A 171 7.19 -7.27 -34.49
N SER A 172 8.05 -8.11 -33.95
CA SER A 172 9.40 -8.36 -34.48
C SER A 172 9.35 -8.94 -35.87
#